data_71f61629506d4eb856d69da4a63492cf
#
_entry.id   71f61629506d4eb856d69da4a63492cf
#
_cell.length_a   1.000
_cell.length_b   1.000
_cell.length_c   1.000
_cell.angle_alpha   90.00
_cell.angle_beta   90.00
_cell.angle_gamma   90.00
#
_symmetry.space_group_name_H-M   'P 1'
#
loop_
_entity.id
_entity.type
_entity.pdbx_description
1 polymer ?
#
loop_
_entity_poly.entity_id
_entity_poly.type
_entity_poly.pdbx_seq_one_letter_code
_entity_poly.pdbx_strand_id
1 'polypeptide(L)'
;KRTIWLDVLDLPLVGKLDAVFGDMGPVVNYPENISTLENENFRSGGLLPETDKCDVRHSPRLRYPWKEVLQAIENAPPLNDGSSQLNYVNPIDGGPIIPTLSSQVLALRGEQQTRSRRTTARTICVVMEGEGFSQIGNEKIDWEVNDVFTLPHWTWANHTAQSKRAIMITISDREIMKKLNLLRVEVGS
;
A
#
# COMPACT_ATOMS: atom_id res chain seq x y z
N LYS A 1 12.05 22.44 -6.73
CA LYS A 1 10.81 21.65 -6.86
C LYS A 1 10.40 21.21 -5.46
N ARG A 2 9.17 21.47 -5.04
CA ARG A 2 8.66 21.05 -3.71
C ARG A 2 8.51 19.53 -3.69
N THR A 3 9.03 18.86 -2.67
CA THR A 3 8.89 17.43 -2.44
C THR A 3 8.04 17.21 -1.21
N ILE A 4 7.11 16.26 -1.27
CA ILE A 4 6.27 15.82 -0.15
C ILE A 4 6.69 14.39 0.18
N TRP A 5 6.89 14.12 1.46
CA TRP A 5 7.22 12.81 2.00
C TRP A 5 6.09 12.33 2.90
N LEU A 6 5.81 11.05 2.85
CA LEU A 6 4.94 10.36 3.79
C LEU A 6 5.62 9.07 4.23
N ASP A 7 5.95 8.99 5.51
CA ASP A 7 6.46 7.77 6.14
C ASP A 7 5.32 7.03 6.82
N VAL A 8 5.17 5.76 6.52
CA VAL A 8 4.22 4.87 7.21
C VAL A 8 5.00 3.78 7.90
N LEU A 9 4.90 3.75 9.22
CA LEU A 9 5.74 2.92 10.08
C LEU A 9 4.88 2.00 10.95
N ASP A 10 5.40 0.81 11.25
CA ASP A 10 4.85 -0.13 12.21
C ASP A 10 5.43 0.05 13.64
N LEU A 11 6.15 1.14 13.87
CA LEU A 11 6.77 1.48 15.15
C LEU A 11 5.84 1.37 16.36
N PRO A 12 4.57 1.80 16.31
CA PRO A 12 3.65 1.64 17.45
C PRO A 12 3.42 0.18 17.83
N LEU A 13 3.41 -0.73 16.87
CA LEU A 13 3.29 -2.16 17.12
C LEU A 13 4.59 -2.70 17.73
N VAL A 14 5.73 -2.42 17.10
CA VAL A 14 7.05 -2.90 17.53
C VAL A 14 7.37 -2.40 18.94
N GLY A 15 6.99 -1.15 19.25
CA GLY A 15 7.13 -0.58 20.58
C GLY A 15 6.27 -1.26 21.65
N LYS A 16 5.03 -1.64 21.29
CA LYS A 16 4.14 -2.37 22.22
C LYS A 16 4.60 -3.82 22.47
N LEU A 17 5.32 -4.40 21.55
CA LEU A 17 5.91 -5.73 21.68
C LEU A 17 7.27 -5.70 22.40
N ASP A 18 7.72 -4.52 22.82
CA ASP A 18 9.06 -4.30 23.41
C ASP A 18 10.20 -4.85 22.53
N ALA A 19 10.01 -4.73 21.22
CA ALA A 19 10.91 -5.25 20.20
C ALA A 19 11.63 -4.15 19.41
N VAL A 20 11.61 -2.90 19.91
CA VAL A 20 12.34 -1.79 19.29
C VAL A 20 13.83 -2.03 19.48
N PHE A 21 14.52 -2.09 18.36
CA PHE A 21 15.97 -2.20 18.31
C PHE A 21 16.51 -1.13 17.37
N GLY A 22 17.56 -0.45 17.78
CA GLY A 22 18.25 0.53 16.97
C GLY A 22 19.73 0.55 17.32
N ASP A 23 20.59 0.42 16.33
CA ASP A 23 22.02 0.61 16.46
C ASP A 23 22.40 1.92 15.76
N MET A 24 22.95 2.86 16.52
CA MET A 24 23.47 4.13 16.01
C MET A 24 24.88 3.88 15.46
N GLY A 25 24.94 3.25 14.30
CA GLY A 25 26.20 3.03 13.60
C GLY A 25 26.88 4.35 13.17
N PRO A 26 28.14 4.28 12.71
CA PRO A 26 28.82 5.46 12.17
C PRO A 26 28.04 6.01 10.99
N VAL A 27 28.06 7.35 10.81
CA VAL A 27 27.45 8.00 9.67
C VAL A 27 28.04 7.42 8.38
N VAL A 28 27.30 6.57 7.71
CA VAL A 28 27.69 5.99 6.44
C VAL A 28 27.26 6.97 5.35
N ASN A 29 28.20 7.43 4.54
CA ASN A 29 27.88 8.12 3.31
C ASN A 29 27.18 7.12 2.38
N TYR A 30 25.86 7.26 2.22
CA TYR A 30 25.12 6.45 1.27
C TYR A 30 25.68 6.67 -0.14
N PRO A 31 25.86 5.61 -0.93
CA PRO A 31 26.30 5.76 -2.31
C PRO A 31 25.29 6.65 -3.07
N GLU A 32 25.83 7.58 -3.87
CA GLU A 32 25.02 8.52 -4.67
C GLU A 32 24.01 7.82 -5.62
N ASN A 33 24.18 6.53 -5.82
CA ASN A 33 23.38 5.73 -6.75
C ASN A 33 22.60 4.65 -5.99
N ILE A 34 21.35 4.98 -5.59
CA ILE A 34 20.41 4.05 -4.95
C ILE A 34 20.15 2.81 -5.82
N SER A 35 20.40 2.90 -7.13
CA SER A 35 20.26 1.77 -8.05
C SER A 35 21.16 0.57 -7.71
N THR A 36 22.24 0.79 -6.97
CA THR A 36 23.15 -0.30 -6.54
C THR A 36 22.64 -1.05 -5.31
N LEU A 37 21.62 -0.52 -4.61
CA LEU A 37 21.00 -1.18 -3.45
C LEU A 37 19.88 -2.15 -3.85
N GLU A 38 19.33 -2.00 -5.06
CA GLU A 38 18.40 -2.99 -5.60
C GLU A 38 19.18 -4.19 -6.11
N ASN A 39 18.85 -5.37 -5.64
CA ASN A 39 19.42 -6.59 -6.20
C ASN A 39 19.06 -6.67 -7.69
N GLU A 40 20.07 -6.56 -8.58
CA GLU A 40 19.89 -6.52 -10.04
C GLU A 40 19.13 -7.74 -10.57
N ASN A 41 19.19 -8.87 -9.86
CA ASN A 41 18.47 -10.09 -10.21
C ASN A 41 16.95 -9.89 -10.25
N PHE A 42 16.39 -8.98 -9.42
CA PHE A 42 14.95 -8.67 -9.43
C PHE A 42 14.53 -7.73 -10.55
N ARG A 43 15.49 -7.13 -11.26
CA ARG A 43 15.23 -6.36 -12.49
C ARG A 43 15.10 -7.25 -13.71
N SER A 44 15.61 -8.47 -13.65
CA SER A 44 15.76 -9.39 -14.79
C SER A 44 14.61 -10.37 -14.96
N GLY A 45 13.35 -9.94 -14.72
CA GLY A 45 12.19 -10.77 -15.00
C GLY A 45 11.92 -11.87 -13.97
N GLY A 46 12.39 -11.71 -12.72
CA GLY A 46 12.08 -12.62 -11.62
C GLY A 46 12.90 -13.92 -11.60
N LEU A 47 14.03 -13.95 -12.33
CA LEU A 47 14.95 -15.08 -12.31
C LEU A 47 16.01 -14.86 -11.20
N LEU A 48 16.18 -15.85 -10.32
CA LEU A 48 17.21 -15.89 -9.29
C LEU A 48 18.24 -16.96 -9.61
N PRO A 49 19.54 -16.71 -9.38
CA PRO A 49 20.53 -17.76 -9.41
C PRO A 49 20.22 -18.84 -8.36
N GLU A 50 20.41 -20.12 -8.68
CA GLU A 50 20.16 -21.23 -7.74
C GLU A 50 21.00 -21.12 -6.45
N THR A 51 22.11 -20.39 -6.49
CA THR A 51 23.00 -20.15 -5.35
C THR A 51 22.51 -19.03 -4.43
N ASP A 52 21.59 -18.18 -4.86
CA ASP A 52 21.06 -17.08 -4.07
C ASP A 52 19.87 -17.55 -3.21
N LYS A 53 20.18 -17.93 -1.98
CA LYS A 53 19.14 -18.14 -0.95
C LYS A 53 18.67 -16.77 -0.47
N CYS A 54 17.59 -16.28 -1.07
CA CYS A 54 16.96 -15.05 -0.60
C CYS A 54 16.10 -15.33 0.64
N ASP A 55 16.74 -15.27 1.83
CA ASP A 55 16.04 -15.40 3.12
C ASP A 55 15.61 -14.02 3.65
N VAL A 56 15.13 -13.16 2.78
CA VAL A 56 14.68 -11.81 3.16
C VAL A 56 13.18 -11.81 3.42
N ARG A 57 12.79 -11.42 4.61
CA ARG A 57 11.39 -11.33 5.04
C ARG A 57 10.64 -10.11 4.49
N HIS A 58 11.33 -9.18 3.85
CA HIS A 58 10.78 -8.00 3.18
C HIS A 58 11.09 -8.05 1.69
N SER A 59 10.40 -7.22 0.91
CA SER A 59 10.67 -7.14 -0.53
C SER A 59 12.10 -6.68 -0.79
N PRO A 60 12.88 -7.40 -1.62
CA PRO A 60 14.20 -6.94 -2.07
C PRO A 60 14.08 -5.79 -3.09
N ARG A 61 12.88 -5.54 -3.59
CA ARG A 61 12.60 -4.41 -4.46
C ARG A 61 12.35 -3.18 -3.60
N LEU A 62 13.32 -2.25 -3.61
CA LEU A 62 13.29 -1.04 -2.78
C LEU A 62 12.39 0.06 -3.35
N ARG A 63 12.05 0.00 -4.64
CA ARG A 63 11.29 1.03 -5.31
C ARG A 63 10.25 0.48 -6.26
N TYR A 64 9.04 1.04 -6.22
CA TYR A 64 7.93 0.79 -7.14
C TYR A 64 7.66 2.07 -7.93
N PRO A 65 8.28 2.26 -9.12
CA PRO A 65 8.16 3.48 -9.90
C PRO A 65 6.71 3.75 -10.29
N TRP A 66 6.24 4.99 -10.11
CA TRP A 66 4.87 5.37 -10.40
C TRP A 66 4.41 5.07 -11.83
N LYS A 67 5.31 5.22 -12.80
CA LYS A 67 5.03 4.86 -14.21
C LYS A 67 4.64 3.40 -14.38
N GLU A 68 5.30 2.49 -13.67
CA GLU A 68 4.99 1.05 -13.73
C GLU A 68 3.66 0.74 -13.02
N VAL A 69 3.38 1.44 -11.92
CA VAL A 69 2.10 1.33 -11.21
C VAL A 69 0.94 1.76 -12.11
N LEU A 70 1.06 2.89 -12.82
CA LEU A 70 0.06 3.34 -13.78
C LEU A 70 -0.17 2.32 -14.89
N GLN A 71 0.89 1.77 -15.45
CA GLN A 71 0.79 0.72 -16.48
C GLN A 71 0.10 -0.54 -15.95
N ALA A 72 0.39 -0.93 -14.71
CA ALA A 72 -0.27 -2.06 -14.06
C ALA A 72 -1.77 -1.81 -13.86
N ILE A 73 -2.17 -0.59 -13.45
CA ILE A 73 -3.57 -0.20 -13.31
C ILE A 73 -4.32 -0.28 -14.64
N GLU A 74 -3.71 0.18 -15.73
CA GLU A 74 -4.32 0.15 -17.06
C GLU A 74 -4.58 -1.27 -17.57
N ASN A 75 -3.73 -2.21 -17.19
CA ASN A 75 -3.84 -3.62 -17.58
C ASN A 75 -4.63 -4.47 -16.59
N ALA A 76 -5.00 -3.93 -15.42
CA ALA A 76 -5.70 -4.67 -14.39
C ALA A 76 -7.16 -4.93 -14.79
N PRO A 77 -7.67 -6.16 -14.61
CA PRO A 77 -9.09 -6.42 -14.75
C PRO A 77 -9.87 -5.63 -13.69
N PRO A 78 -11.02 -5.05 -14.05
CA PRO A 78 -11.88 -4.38 -13.09
C PRO A 78 -12.51 -5.39 -12.12
N LEU A 79 -12.73 -4.95 -10.89
CA LEU A 79 -13.56 -5.66 -9.92
C LEU A 79 -15.06 -5.52 -10.29
N ASN A 80 -15.93 -6.21 -9.54
CA ASN A 80 -17.38 -6.20 -9.80
C ASN A 80 -18.02 -4.81 -9.67
N ASP A 81 -17.41 -3.89 -8.94
CA ASP A 81 -17.82 -2.48 -8.81
C ASP A 81 -17.17 -1.57 -9.85
N GLY A 82 -16.41 -2.14 -10.78
CA GLY A 82 -15.72 -1.43 -11.84
C GLY A 82 -14.38 -0.81 -11.41
N SER A 83 -14.05 -0.79 -10.11
CA SER A 83 -12.75 -0.33 -9.62
C SER A 83 -11.63 -1.31 -9.99
N SER A 84 -10.39 -0.83 -9.99
CA SER A 84 -9.19 -1.69 -10.10
C SER A 84 -8.39 -1.59 -8.82
N GLN A 85 -8.05 -2.75 -8.24
CA GLN A 85 -7.27 -2.82 -7.01
C GLN A 85 -6.09 -3.77 -7.19
N LEU A 86 -4.87 -3.29 -6.95
CA LEU A 86 -3.64 -4.07 -7.05
C LEU A 86 -2.85 -4.00 -5.76
N ASN A 87 -2.20 -5.10 -5.43
CA ASN A 87 -1.29 -5.17 -4.28
C ASN A 87 0.13 -4.82 -4.70
N TYR A 88 0.84 -4.06 -3.89
CA TYR A 88 2.28 -4.03 -3.93
C TYR A 88 2.79 -5.32 -3.28
N VAL A 89 3.54 -6.09 -4.03
CA VAL A 89 3.96 -7.43 -3.59
C VAL A 89 5.47 -7.59 -3.55
N ASN A 90 5.92 -8.43 -2.66
CA ASN A 90 7.27 -8.96 -2.69
C ASN A 90 7.41 -9.88 -3.91
N PRO A 91 8.31 -9.62 -4.84
CA PRO A 91 8.44 -10.41 -6.06
C PRO A 91 8.91 -11.86 -5.83
N ILE A 92 9.43 -12.18 -4.65
CA ILE A 92 9.91 -13.54 -4.33
C ILE A 92 8.76 -14.51 -4.11
N ASP A 93 7.75 -14.09 -3.34
CA ASP A 93 6.69 -14.97 -2.85
C ASP A 93 5.26 -14.45 -3.13
N GLY A 94 5.14 -13.26 -3.74
CA GLY A 94 3.85 -12.60 -3.94
C GLY A 94 3.20 -12.09 -2.66
N GLY A 95 3.88 -12.18 -1.54
CA GLY A 95 3.43 -11.67 -0.24
C GLY A 95 3.54 -10.15 -0.10
N PRO A 96 3.31 -9.60 1.08
CA PRO A 96 3.41 -8.15 1.32
C PRO A 96 4.87 -7.67 1.22
N ILE A 97 5.04 -6.37 0.92
CA ILE A 97 6.37 -5.74 0.81
C ILE A 97 7.15 -5.89 2.13
N ILE A 98 6.46 -5.67 3.24
CA ILE A 98 6.98 -5.92 4.59
C ILE A 98 5.97 -6.79 5.36
N PRO A 99 6.44 -7.62 6.31
CA PRO A 99 5.57 -8.60 6.96
C PRO A 99 4.39 -8.05 7.76
N THR A 100 4.46 -6.80 8.15
CA THR A 100 3.52 -6.14 9.09
C THR A 100 2.46 -5.30 8.41
N LEU A 101 2.74 -4.77 7.21
CA LEU A 101 1.87 -3.85 6.49
C LEU A 101 1.56 -4.36 5.08
N SER A 102 0.32 -4.20 4.67
CA SER A 102 -0.08 -4.34 3.26
C SER A 102 -0.17 -2.98 2.59
N SER A 103 0.25 -2.90 1.35
CA SER A 103 0.12 -1.71 0.52
C SER A 103 -0.62 -2.06 -0.76
N GLN A 104 -1.58 -1.23 -1.14
CA GLN A 104 -2.40 -1.43 -2.33
C GLN A 104 -2.55 -0.12 -3.09
N VAL A 105 -2.84 -0.22 -4.36
CA VAL A 105 -3.34 0.89 -5.16
C VAL A 105 -4.78 0.61 -5.55
N LEU A 106 -5.64 1.58 -5.33
CA LEU A 106 -7.04 1.59 -5.74
C LEU A 106 -7.23 2.65 -6.83
N ALA A 107 -7.76 2.25 -7.96
CA ALA A 107 -8.11 3.16 -9.06
C ALA A 107 -9.60 3.10 -9.34
N LEU A 108 -10.21 4.29 -9.41
CA LEU A 108 -11.61 4.53 -9.75
C LEU A 108 -11.70 5.34 -11.05
N ARG A 109 -12.66 5.04 -11.86
CA ARG A 109 -13.03 5.87 -13.04
C ARG A 109 -14.21 6.74 -12.68
N GLY A 110 -14.42 7.82 -13.44
CA GLY A 110 -15.41 8.85 -13.12
C GLY A 110 -16.78 8.31 -12.71
N GLU A 111 -17.31 8.87 -11.65
CA GLU A 111 -18.61 8.52 -11.03
C GLU A 111 -18.71 7.08 -10.47
N GLN A 112 -17.63 6.30 -10.52
CA GLN A 112 -17.61 4.98 -9.89
C GLN A 112 -17.55 5.07 -8.38
N GLN A 113 -18.28 4.19 -7.73
CA GLN A 113 -18.27 4.00 -6.29
C GLN A 113 -17.82 2.57 -5.98
N THR A 114 -16.88 2.43 -5.05
CA THR A 114 -16.52 1.10 -4.53
C THR A 114 -17.68 0.52 -3.72
N ARG A 115 -17.74 -0.80 -3.65
CA ARG A 115 -18.66 -1.46 -2.70
C ARG A 115 -18.32 -1.04 -1.28
N SER A 116 -19.34 -0.83 -0.46
CA SER A 116 -19.16 -0.54 0.95
C SER A 116 -18.50 -1.73 1.64
N ARG A 117 -17.50 -1.46 2.48
CA ARG A 117 -16.72 -2.50 3.15
C ARG A 117 -16.34 -2.06 4.56
N ARG A 118 -16.28 -3.02 5.49
CA ARG A 118 -15.64 -2.80 6.78
C ARG A 118 -14.66 -3.92 7.11
N THR A 119 -13.64 -3.58 7.88
CA THR A 119 -12.58 -4.53 8.26
C THR A 119 -12.05 -4.21 9.65
N THR A 120 -11.53 -5.21 10.34
CA THR A 120 -10.82 -5.02 11.60
C THR A 120 -9.46 -4.35 11.41
N ALA A 121 -8.91 -4.36 10.20
CA ALA A 121 -7.69 -3.64 9.88
C ALA A 121 -7.95 -2.12 9.77
N ARG A 122 -6.97 -1.32 10.16
CA ARG A 122 -6.95 0.13 9.94
C ARG A 122 -6.23 0.43 8.64
N THR A 123 -6.65 1.48 7.97
CA THR A 123 -6.07 1.83 6.66
C THR A 123 -5.79 3.33 6.61
N ILE A 124 -4.65 3.69 6.06
CA ILE A 124 -4.29 5.03 5.64
C ILE A 124 -4.51 5.11 4.14
N CYS A 125 -5.23 6.12 3.68
CA CYS A 125 -5.48 6.42 2.28
C CYS A 125 -4.71 7.67 1.88
N VAL A 126 -4.00 7.62 0.76
CA VAL A 126 -3.22 8.72 0.19
C VAL A 126 -3.71 8.96 -1.22
N VAL A 127 -4.22 10.14 -1.51
CA VAL A 127 -4.74 10.49 -2.84
C VAL A 127 -3.59 10.90 -3.76
N MET A 128 -3.36 10.12 -4.80
CA MET A 128 -2.29 10.32 -5.76
C MET A 128 -2.74 11.03 -7.03
N GLU A 129 -4.03 10.87 -7.40
CA GLU A 129 -4.61 11.47 -8.60
C GLU A 129 -6.12 11.65 -8.43
N GLY A 130 -6.65 12.75 -8.95
CA GLY A 130 -8.08 13.02 -9.00
C GLY A 130 -8.65 13.58 -7.71
N GLU A 131 -9.98 13.64 -7.68
CA GLU A 131 -10.78 14.14 -6.56
C GLU A 131 -12.05 13.29 -6.39
N GLY A 132 -12.64 13.34 -5.22
CA GLY A 132 -13.85 12.60 -4.90
C GLY A 132 -14.23 12.72 -3.43
N PHE A 133 -14.96 11.73 -2.94
CA PHE A 133 -15.32 11.65 -1.54
C PHE A 133 -15.35 10.20 -1.03
N SER A 134 -15.25 10.04 0.26
CA SER A 134 -15.44 8.77 0.96
C SER A 134 -16.55 8.91 1.98
N GLN A 135 -17.48 7.95 1.98
CA GLN A 135 -18.41 7.79 3.09
C GLN A 135 -17.76 6.86 4.11
N ILE A 136 -17.54 7.35 5.33
CA ILE A 136 -16.89 6.61 6.42
C ILE A 136 -17.84 6.63 7.63
N GLY A 137 -18.55 5.53 7.87
CA GLY A 137 -19.66 5.52 8.80
C GLY A 137 -20.72 6.53 8.38
N ASN A 138 -21.01 7.51 9.25
CA ASN A 138 -21.97 8.57 8.99
C ASN A 138 -21.33 9.86 8.42
N GLU A 139 -20.02 9.87 8.26
CA GLU A 139 -19.29 11.06 7.81
C GLU A 139 -18.93 10.96 6.33
N LYS A 140 -19.04 12.08 5.63
CA LYS A 140 -18.56 12.27 4.27
C LYS A 140 -17.27 13.09 4.33
N ILE A 141 -16.21 12.55 3.75
CA ILE A 141 -14.91 13.22 3.62
C ILE A 141 -14.66 13.45 2.13
N ASP A 142 -14.65 14.71 1.72
CA ASP A 142 -14.18 15.09 0.39
C ASP A 142 -12.65 15.11 0.38
N TRP A 143 -12.04 14.70 -0.73
CA TRP A 143 -10.58 14.61 -0.86
C TRP A 143 -10.11 14.98 -2.27
N GLU A 144 -8.90 15.50 -2.34
CA GLU A 144 -8.17 15.86 -3.54
C GLU A 144 -6.71 15.37 -3.51
N VAL A 145 -5.96 15.61 -4.57
CA VAL A 145 -4.55 15.16 -4.69
C VAL A 145 -3.70 15.66 -3.52
N ASN A 146 -2.92 14.75 -2.93
CA ASN A 146 -2.07 14.88 -1.74
C ASN A 146 -2.82 14.85 -0.41
N ASP A 147 -4.11 14.66 -0.39
CA ASP A 147 -4.82 14.42 0.85
C ASP A 147 -4.49 13.03 1.43
N VAL A 148 -4.46 12.99 2.77
CA VAL A 148 -4.26 11.78 3.55
C VAL A 148 -5.38 11.67 4.56
N PHE A 149 -6.07 10.53 4.57
CA PHE A 149 -7.12 10.24 5.54
C PHE A 149 -7.07 8.78 5.99
N THR A 150 -7.82 8.44 7.03
CA THR A 150 -7.81 7.11 7.62
C THR A 150 -9.18 6.45 7.57
N LEU A 151 -9.18 5.12 7.40
CA LEU A 151 -10.35 4.28 7.61
C LEU A 151 -10.22 3.62 8.98
N PRO A 152 -11.10 3.96 9.93
CA PRO A 152 -11.06 3.40 11.27
C PRO A 152 -11.43 1.91 11.30
N HIS A 153 -11.02 1.25 12.38
CA HIS A 153 -11.39 -0.12 12.67
C HIS A 153 -12.90 -0.34 12.62
N TRP A 154 -13.33 -1.37 11.91
CA TRP A 154 -14.71 -1.88 11.84
C TRP A 154 -15.77 -0.85 11.43
N THR A 155 -15.38 0.14 10.65
CA THR A 155 -16.26 1.18 10.14
C THR A 155 -16.55 0.93 8.66
N TRP A 156 -17.82 1.01 8.26
CA TRP A 156 -18.22 0.93 6.87
C TRP A 156 -17.64 2.10 6.08
N ALA A 157 -17.00 1.79 4.99
CA ALA A 157 -16.42 2.80 4.10
C ALA A 157 -16.60 2.42 2.64
N ASN A 158 -16.82 3.44 1.81
CA ASN A 158 -16.73 3.37 0.36
C ASN A 158 -16.12 4.66 -0.18
N HIS A 159 -15.69 4.61 -1.43
CA HIS A 159 -15.03 5.72 -2.11
C HIS A 159 -15.75 5.99 -3.42
N THR A 160 -15.95 7.26 -3.76
CA THR A 160 -16.56 7.71 -5.00
C THR A 160 -15.63 8.72 -5.69
N ALA A 161 -15.25 8.44 -6.94
CA ALA A 161 -14.52 9.41 -7.75
C ALA A 161 -15.49 10.45 -8.33
N GLN A 162 -15.11 11.74 -8.24
CA GLN A 162 -15.82 12.85 -8.90
C GLN A 162 -15.08 13.33 -10.15
N SER A 163 -13.77 13.08 -10.19
CA SER A 163 -12.94 13.31 -11.37
C SER A 163 -13.04 12.13 -12.36
N LYS A 164 -12.59 12.36 -13.59
CA LYS A 164 -12.57 11.35 -14.66
C LYS A 164 -11.81 10.07 -14.26
N ARG A 165 -10.80 10.20 -13.41
CA ARG A 165 -10.04 9.12 -12.77
C ARG A 165 -9.58 9.57 -11.40
N ALA A 166 -9.62 8.69 -10.42
CA ALA A 166 -9.01 8.90 -9.12
C ALA A 166 -8.15 7.69 -8.74
N ILE A 167 -6.99 7.92 -8.15
CA ILE A 167 -6.07 6.88 -7.71
C ILE A 167 -5.63 7.16 -6.29
N MET A 168 -5.74 6.15 -5.43
CA MET A 168 -5.27 6.18 -4.05
C MET A 168 -4.27 5.07 -3.79
N ILE A 169 -3.26 5.34 -2.97
CA ILE A 169 -2.47 4.30 -2.31
C ILE A 169 -3.09 4.09 -0.94
N THR A 170 -3.31 2.83 -0.59
CA THR A 170 -3.82 2.45 0.73
C THR A 170 -2.79 1.58 1.45
N ILE A 171 -2.52 1.90 2.72
CA ILE A 171 -1.57 1.17 3.56
C ILE A 171 -2.30 0.74 4.82
N SER A 172 -2.17 -0.53 5.19
CA SER A 172 -2.99 -1.14 6.23
C SER A 172 -2.20 -2.12 7.11
N ASP A 173 -2.59 -2.23 8.37
CA ASP A 173 -2.11 -3.24 9.33
C ASP A 173 -2.75 -4.64 9.11
N ARG A 174 -3.37 -4.84 7.95
CA ARG A 174 -4.08 -6.07 7.57
C ARG A 174 -3.25 -7.34 7.78
N GLU A 175 -1.95 -7.30 7.47
CA GLU A 175 -1.09 -8.47 7.56
C GLU A 175 -0.89 -8.93 9.00
N ILE A 176 -0.80 -8.02 9.95
CA ILE A 176 -0.78 -8.32 11.37
C ILE A 176 -2.10 -8.95 11.80
N MET A 177 -3.23 -8.35 11.44
CA MET A 177 -4.55 -8.88 11.77
C MET A 177 -4.74 -10.29 11.20
N LYS A 178 -4.24 -10.55 10.00
CA LYS A 178 -4.27 -11.88 9.37
C LYS A 178 -3.42 -12.89 10.13
N LYS A 179 -2.17 -12.55 10.46
CA LYS A 179 -1.24 -13.45 11.18
C LYS A 179 -1.71 -13.80 12.58
N LEU A 180 -2.39 -12.86 13.24
CA LEU A 180 -2.98 -13.07 14.57
C LEU A 180 -4.37 -13.71 14.53
N ASN A 181 -4.89 -14.06 13.34
CA ASN A 181 -6.26 -14.58 13.15
C ASN A 181 -7.35 -13.62 13.64
N LEU A 182 -7.09 -12.32 13.62
CA LEU A 182 -8.01 -11.25 14.03
C LEU A 182 -8.67 -10.53 12.84
N LEU A 183 -8.27 -10.87 11.61
CA LEU A 183 -8.82 -10.23 10.43
C LEU A 183 -10.29 -10.66 10.22
N ARG A 184 -11.18 -9.66 10.20
CA ARG A 184 -12.57 -9.79 9.76
C ARG A 184 -12.82 -8.81 8.64
N VAL A 185 -13.58 -9.22 7.66
CA VAL A 185 -13.94 -8.40 6.51
C VAL A 185 -15.39 -8.66 6.17
N GLU A 186 -16.16 -7.60 6.00
CA GLU A 186 -17.51 -7.65 5.46
C GLU A 186 -17.64 -6.70 4.28
N VAL A 187 -18.43 -7.11 3.30
CA VAL A 187 -18.74 -6.33 2.10
C VAL A 187 -20.26 -6.16 2.06
N GLY A 188 -20.68 -4.93 1.90
CA GLY A 188 -22.11 -4.58 1.75
C GLY A 188 -22.69 -5.17 0.48
N SER A 189 -23.99 -5.37 0.51
CA SER A 189 -24.81 -5.82 -0.63
C SER A 189 -24.85 -4.76 -1.73
#